data_86adeeb9500232446a65321b9839db40
#
_entry.id   86adeeb9500232446a65321b9839db40
#
_cell.length_a   1.000
_cell.length_b   1.000
_cell.length_c   1.000
_cell.angle_alpha   90.00
_cell.angle_beta   90.00
_cell.angle_gamma   90.00
#
_symmetry.space_group_name_H-M   'P 1'
#
loop_
_entity.id
_entity.type
_entity.pdbx_description
1 polymer ?
#
loop_
_entity_poly.entity_id
_entity_poly.type
_entity_poly.pdbx_seq_one_letter_code
_entity_poly.pdbx_strand_id
1 'polypeptide(L)'
;MEYFASIDQGTTSSRFIVFDENGNVTDQHQIEFTQYFPNENSVEHDPVEIWDTVVQCIKEVSKRFDIKKIKSIGITNQRETTIAWSKSTGKPFYNAIVWQDTRTQDICDEIMKDDSIKSDLSRTGLPVATYFSLSKIIWLIRNVPTIKKSLTNNDVIFGTVDTWLIYKLTGTFQTDVTNASRTLMFDIESLQWNENILKKYNIPIDSLAEIKPSLSNFGSSNNLLKDIPITAVMGDQQASLFGQHCFTKGKVKNTYGTGCFALTNTGEDIVYSKNGLLTTVAYQYGNDKPTYAIEGSVAIAGAGVQWLRDNLNIIQTSEEIENIALSEKDNGGVYFVPAFSGLFSPHWDPTARGVLVGLSRHSNKHHISRAVLESVAYQSYDLLESMEKDLGQSFNELKVDGGMVENNLLMQFQADILNKNIVTRDIKEITAYGAALASYIFIKQLKLSEVNINLNYASSWSPNVDAQVRDKYLNNWNKAIEKAKNWI
;
A
#
# COMPACT_ATOMS: atom_id res chain seq x y z
N MET A 1 -14.03 14.21 -26.19
CA MET A 1 -13.07 13.96 -25.10
C MET A 1 -13.86 13.44 -23.91
N GLU A 2 -13.54 12.27 -23.45
CA GLU A 2 -14.20 11.65 -22.29
C GLU A 2 -13.30 11.78 -21.06
N TYR A 3 -13.92 11.82 -19.89
CA TYR A 3 -13.20 12.04 -18.63
C TYR A 3 -13.58 10.98 -17.62
N PHE A 4 -12.61 10.57 -16.84
CA PHE A 4 -12.73 9.62 -15.72
C PHE A 4 -12.16 10.28 -14.50
N ALA A 5 -12.62 9.85 -13.33
CA ALA A 5 -12.10 10.42 -12.10
C ALA A 5 -11.67 9.32 -11.14
N SER A 6 -10.82 9.67 -10.21
CA SER A 6 -10.54 8.86 -9.04
C SER A 6 -10.73 9.65 -7.75
N ILE A 7 -11.23 8.96 -6.74
CA ILE A 7 -11.09 9.33 -5.34
C ILE A 7 -9.90 8.53 -4.83
N ASP A 8 -8.84 9.22 -4.42
CA ASP A 8 -7.64 8.63 -3.83
C ASP A 8 -7.55 9.05 -2.36
N GLN A 9 -7.87 8.12 -1.48
CA GLN A 9 -7.84 8.34 -0.04
C GLN A 9 -6.58 7.70 0.56
N GLY A 10 -5.50 8.49 0.63
CA GLY A 10 -4.22 8.08 1.19
C GLY A 10 -4.18 8.11 2.72
N THR A 11 -3.02 7.81 3.30
CA THR A 11 -2.85 7.80 4.76
C THR A 11 -2.92 9.21 5.37
N THR A 12 -2.48 10.24 4.66
CA THR A 12 -2.37 11.61 5.20
C THR A 12 -3.26 12.62 4.49
N SER A 13 -3.84 12.26 3.35
CA SER A 13 -4.62 13.19 2.51
C SER A 13 -5.64 12.47 1.67
N SER A 14 -6.70 13.20 1.30
CA SER A 14 -7.69 12.80 0.31
C SER A 14 -7.46 13.60 -0.97
N ARG A 15 -7.69 12.96 -2.14
CA ARG A 15 -7.57 13.58 -3.45
C ARG A 15 -8.78 13.25 -4.31
N PHE A 16 -9.16 14.19 -5.16
CA PHE A 16 -10.06 13.94 -6.27
C PHE A 16 -9.37 14.41 -7.56
N ILE A 17 -9.18 13.49 -8.50
CA ILE A 17 -8.40 13.73 -9.71
C ILE A 17 -9.24 13.34 -10.92
N VAL A 18 -9.28 14.22 -11.93
CA VAL A 18 -9.95 14.00 -13.21
C VAL A 18 -8.90 13.77 -14.28
N PHE A 19 -9.06 12.68 -15.03
CA PHE A 19 -8.21 12.30 -16.14
C PHE A 19 -8.99 12.36 -17.45
N ASP A 20 -8.29 12.69 -18.55
CA ASP A 20 -8.80 12.50 -19.90
C ASP A 20 -8.63 11.03 -20.36
N GLU A 21 -9.15 10.71 -21.53
CA GLU A 21 -9.08 9.37 -22.15
C GLU A 21 -7.64 8.91 -22.48
N ASN A 22 -6.66 9.83 -22.46
CA ASN A 22 -5.25 9.53 -22.67
C ASN A 22 -4.47 9.35 -21.36
N GLY A 23 -5.14 9.51 -20.20
CA GLY A 23 -4.54 9.40 -18.87
C GLY A 23 -3.88 10.68 -18.36
N ASN A 24 -4.04 11.82 -19.04
CA ASN A 24 -3.52 13.09 -18.56
C ASN A 24 -4.42 13.67 -17.47
N VAL A 25 -3.80 14.23 -16.42
CA VAL A 25 -4.51 14.95 -15.37
C VAL A 25 -5.11 16.25 -15.97
N THR A 26 -6.44 16.37 -15.88
CA THR A 26 -7.18 17.55 -16.36
C THR A 26 -7.43 18.55 -15.23
N ASP A 27 -7.81 18.07 -14.07
CA ASP A 27 -7.97 18.86 -12.83
C ASP A 27 -7.78 17.95 -11.61
N GLN A 28 -7.33 18.54 -10.50
CA GLN A 28 -7.17 17.82 -9.24
C GLN A 28 -7.26 18.75 -8.04
N HIS A 29 -7.62 18.18 -6.90
CA HIS A 29 -7.51 18.83 -5.61
C HIS A 29 -7.14 17.82 -4.54
N GLN A 30 -6.29 18.25 -3.59
CA GLN A 30 -5.83 17.46 -2.46
C GLN A 30 -6.04 18.24 -1.16
N ILE A 31 -6.44 17.52 -0.11
CA ILE A 31 -6.58 18.07 1.24
C ILE A 31 -6.01 17.09 2.23
N GLU A 32 -5.12 17.55 3.09
CA GLU A 32 -4.62 16.80 4.23
C GLU A 32 -5.68 16.74 5.34
N PHE A 33 -5.61 15.69 6.17
CA PHE A 33 -6.48 15.52 7.33
C PHE A 33 -5.66 15.15 8.58
N THR A 34 -6.27 15.35 9.75
CA THR A 34 -5.61 15.22 11.04
C THR A 34 -5.19 13.78 11.31
N GLN A 35 -3.95 13.60 11.74
CA GLN A 35 -3.41 12.35 12.26
C GLN A 35 -3.46 12.40 13.79
N TYR A 36 -4.09 11.40 14.42
CA TYR A 36 -4.20 11.33 15.88
C TYR A 36 -3.27 10.24 16.42
N PHE A 37 -2.49 10.57 17.44
CA PHE A 37 -1.55 9.68 18.13
C PHE A 37 -1.88 9.66 19.62
N PRO A 38 -2.95 8.95 20.06
CA PRO A 38 -3.38 8.96 21.46
C PRO A 38 -2.32 8.45 22.43
N ASN A 39 -1.46 7.53 21.99
CA ASN A 39 -0.29 7.05 22.70
C ASN A 39 0.77 6.52 21.71
N GLU A 40 1.89 6.03 22.21
CA GLU A 40 3.04 5.56 21.39
C GLU A 40 2.72 4.42 20.41
N ASN A 41 1.69 3.62 20.70
CA ASN A 41 1.29 2.47 19.89
C ASN A 41 0.02 2.73 19.06
N SER A 42 -0.54 3.92 19.13
CA SER A 42 -1.86 4.23 18.57
C SER A 42 -1.79 5.25 17.45
N VAL A 43 -2.40 4.91 16.32
CA VAL A 43 -2.57 5.78 15.17
C VAL A 43 -4.04 5.74 14.75
N GLU A 44 -4.70 6.90 14.73
CA GLU A 44 -6.12 7.00 14.44
C GLU A 44 -6.44 8.12 13.45
N HIS A 45 -7.53 7.93 12.70
CA HIS A 45 -8.13 8.97 11.86
C HIS A 45 -9.60 9.17 12.22
N ASP A 46 -10.12 10.38 12.06
CA ASP A 46 -11.57 10.64 12.15
C ASP A 46 -12.23 10.23 10.80
N PRO A 47 -13.12 9.20 10.78
CA PRO A 47 -13.81 8.83 9.56
C PRO A 47 -14.69 9.93 8.97
N VAL A 48 -15.18 10.84 9.80
CA VAL A 48 -15.97 11.98 9.34
C VAL A 48 -15.09 12.98 8.62
N GLU A 49 -13.92 13.31 9.17
CA GLU A 49 -12.93 14.17 8.52
C GLU A 49 -12.44 13.59 7.18
N ILE A 50 -12.17 12.26 7.13
CA ILE A 50 -11.85 11.56 5.87
C ILE A 50 -12.94 11.83 4.82
N TRP A 51 -14.20 11.67 5.17
CA TRP A 51 -15.31 11.92 4.25
C TRP A 51 -15.42 13.38 3.86
N ASP A 52 -15.31 14.30 4.82
CA ASP A 52 -15.45 15.73 4.59
C ASP A 52 -14.35 16.27 3.67
N THR A 53 -13.11 15.78 3.80
CA THR A 53 -12.01 16.15 2.90
C THR A 53 -12.25 15.61 1.48
N VAL A 54 -12.78 14.42 1.29
CA VAL A 54 -13.18 13.90 -0.03
C VAL A 54 -14.28 14.79 -0.65
N VAL A 55 -15.31 15.13 0.12
CA VAL A 55 -16.39 16.04 -0.32
C VAL A 55 -15.83 17.40 -0.74
N GLN A 56 -14.90 17.94 0.04
CA GLN A 56 -14.28 19.22 -0.25
C GLN A 56 -13.41 19.17 -1.49
N CYS A 57 -12.62 18.08 -1.71
CA CYS A 57 -11.84 17.89 -2.94
C CYS A 57 -12.76 17.89 -4.18
N ILE A 58 -13.87 17.15 -4.12
CA ILE A 58 -14.86 17.12 -5.21
C ILE A 58 -15.44 18.50 -5.47
N LYS A 59 -15.81 19.26 -4.41
CA LYS A 59 -16.35 20.62 -4.54
C LYS A 59 -15.34 21.57 -5.19
N GLU A 60 -14.08 21.52 -4.78
CA GLU A 60 -13.04 22.40 -5.33
C GLU A 60 -12.78 22.13 -6.82
N VAL A 61 -12.73 20.87 -7.24
CA VAL A 61 -12.64 20.51 -8.65
C VAL A 61 -13.91 20.95 -9.40
N SER A 62 -15.10 20.79 -8.81
CA SER A 62 -16.38 21.16 -9.43
C SER A 62 -16.51 22.65 -9.74
N LYS A 63 -15.71 23.52 -9.08
CA LYS A 63 -15.67 24.96 -9.38
C LYS A 63 -14.96 25.27 -10.70
N ARG A 64 -14.06 24.40 -11.14
CA ARG A 64 -13.17 24.59 -12.30
C ARG A 64 -13.49 23.65 -13.45
N PHE A 65 -14.01 22.47 -13.15
CA PHE A 65 -14.32 21.42 -14.11
C PHE A 65 -15.80 21.04 -14.06
N ASP A 66 -16.43 20.86 -15.21
CA ASP A 66 -17.81 20.36 -15.31
C ASP A 66 -17.85 18.84 -15.03
N ILE A 67 -18.15 18.48 -13.80
CA ILE A 67 -18.20 17.08 -13.34
C ILE A 67 -19.17 16.19 -14.11
N LYS A 68 -20.19 16.77 -14.80
CA LYS A 68 -21.14 16.01 -15.64
C LYS A 68 -20.47 15.35 -16.87
N LYS A 69 -19.26 15.79 -17.20
CA LYS A 69 -18.44 15.18 -18.26
C LYS A 69 -17.75 13.89 -17.82
N ILE A 70 -17.67 13.63 -16.51
CA ILE A 70 -17.07 12.42 -15.95
C ILE A 70 -17.99 11.24 -16.23
N LYS A 71 -17.45 10.19 -16.82
CA LYS A 71 -18.21 8.98 -17.23
C LYS A 71 -18.29 7.94 -16.11
N SER A 72 -17.24 7.83 -15.32
CA SER A 72 -17.19 6.91 -14.20
C SER A 72 -16.10 7.31 -13.19
N ILE A 73 -16.18 6.71 -12.00
CA ILE A 73 -15.26 6.97 -10.89
C ILE A 73 -14.62 5.66 -10.45
N GLY A 74 -13.30 5.69 -10.23
CA GLY A 74 -12.57 4.70 -9.48
C GLY A 74 -12.28 5.18 -8.05
N ILE A 75 -12.29 4.27 -7.09
CA ILE A 75 -11.88 4.55 -5.71
C ILE A 75 -10.60 3.76 -5.43
N THR A 76 -9.62 4.45 -4.86
CA THR A 76 -8.44 3.82 -4.27
C THR A 76 -8.21 4.38 -2.88
N ASN A 77 -7.64 3.57 -1.99
CA ASN A 77 -7.57 3.91 -0.57
C ASN A 77 -6.38 3.26 0.13
N GLN A 78 -5.94 3.89 1.23
CA GLN A 78 -5.11 3.22 2.22
C GLN A 78 -5.80 1.94 2.69
N ARG A 79 -5.07 0.83 2.70
CA ARG A 79 -5.63 -0.49 3.03
C ARG A 79 -5.65 -0.72 4.54
N GLU A 80 -6.31 -1.78 4.99
CA GLU A 80 -6.35 -2.33 6.35
C GLU A 80 -6.91 -1.40 7.43
N THR A 81 -6.88 -0.08 7.24
CA THR A 81 -7.45 0.89 8.17
C THR A 81 -8.92 0.58 8.42
N THR A 82 -9.26 0.35 9.69
CA THR A 82 -10.52 -0.26 10.09
C THR A 82 -11.46 0.75 10.73
N ILE A 83 -12.69 0.80 10.23
CA ILE A 83 -13.76 1.68 10.69
C ILE A 83 -14.94 0.83 11.18
N ALA A 84 -15.58 1.24 12.28
CA ALA A 84 -16.82 0.67 12.77
C ALA A 84 -17.89 1.75 12.89
N TRP A 85 -19.09 1.52 12.32
CA TRP A 85 -20.20 2.49 12.37
C TRP A 85 -21.56 1.82 12.47
N SER A 86 -22.56 2.60 12.91
CA SER A 86 -23.94 2.15 13.01
C SER A 86 -24.59 2.09 11.63
N LYS A 87 -25.23 0.97 11.30
CA LYS A 87 -26.02 0.80 10.05
C LYS A 87 -27.18 1.78 9.98
N SER A 88 -27.88 1.97 11.10
CA SER A 88 -29.10 2.77 11.15
C SER A 88 -28.83 4.27 11.12
N THR A 89 -27.73 4.74 11.71
CA THR A 89 -27.43 6.17 11.83
C THR A 89 -26.30 6.65 10.94
N GLY A 90 -25.47 5.74 10.46
CA GLY A 90 -24.25 6.06 9.71
C GLY A 90 -23.14 6.75 10.54
N LYS A 91 -23.25 6.75 11.87
CA LYS A 91 -22.28 7.39 12.75
C LYS A 91 -21.17 6.43 13.15
N PRO A 92 -19.89 6.81 13.04
CA PRO A 92 -18.78 6.01 13.57
C PRO A 92 -18.92 5.82 15.09
N PHE A 93 -18.57 4.64 15.57
CA PHE A 93 -18.52 4.33 17.00
C PHE A 93 -17.20 4.76 17.65
N TYR A 94 -16.15 4.82 16.85
CA TYR A 94 -14.79 5.12 17.26
C TYR A 94 -14.01 5.71 16.06
N ASN A 95 -12.87 6.32 16.32
CA ASN A 95 -11.95 6.69 15.24
C ASN A 95 -11.52 5.45 14.44
N ALA A 96 -11.17 5.63 13.18
CA ALA A 96 -10.57 4.60 12.36
C ALA A 96 -9.21 4.19 12.95
N ILE A 97 -9.00 2.89 13.18
CA ILE A 97 -7.70 2.37 13.61
C ILE A 97 -6.85 2.15 12.36
N VAL A 98 -5.77 2.91 12.24
CA VAL A 98 -4.94 2.97 11.04
C VAL A 98 -4.09 1.71 10.89
N TRP A 99 -3.70 1.37 9.67
CA TRP A 99 -2.84 0.23 9.35
C TRP A 99 -1.49 0.22 10.11
N GLN A 100 -0.98 1.40 10.48
CA GLN A 100 0.27 1.57 11.24
C GLN A 100 0.13 1.32 12.75
N ASP A 101 -1.10 1.21 13.23
CA ASP A 101 -1.40 1.04 14.67
C ASP A 101 -0.95 -0.32 15.18
N THR A 102 -0.26 -0.34 16.31
CA THR A 102 0.31 -1.56 16.90
C THR A 102 -0.32 -1.96 18.24
N ARG A 103 -1.39 -1.24 18.68
CA ARG A 103 -2.08 -1.51 19.96
C ARG A 103 -2.64 -2.93 20.11
N THR A 104 -2.77 -3.65 19.01
CA THR A 104 -3.39 -4.99 18.97
C THR A 104 -2.38 -6.14 19.05
N GLN A 105 -1.12 -5.88 19.45
CA GLN A 105 -0.08 -6.91 19.50
C GLN A 105 -0.49 -8.09 20.38
N ASP A 106 -1.03 -7.85 21.56
CA ASP A 106 -1.48 -8.92 22.46
C ASP A 106 -2.55 -9.82 21.81
N ILE A 107 -3.46 -9.20 21.01
CA ILE A 107 -4.48 -9.95 20.26
C ILE A 107 -3.83 -10.80 19.16
N CYS A 108 -2.82 -10.27 18.48
CA CYS A 108 -2.07 -11.05 17.50
C CYS A 108 -1.36 -12.25 18.15
N ASP A 109 -0.78 -12.05 19.33
CA ASP A 109 -0.14 -13.12 20.10
C ASP A 109 -1.14 -14.20 20.55
N GLU A 110 -2.38 -13.80 20.92
CA GLU A 110 -3.47 -14.73 21.19
C GLU A 110 -3.85 -15.55 19.94
N ILE A 111 -4.01 -14.87 18.78
CA ILE A 111 -4.36 -15.50 17.50
C ILE A 111 -3.28 -16.52 17.09
N MET A 112 -2.01 -16.16 17.20
CA MET A 112 -0.88 -17.03 16.84
C MET A 112 -0.79 -18.31 17.69
N LYS A 113 -1.25 -18.25 18.94
CA LYS A 113 -1.28 -19.41 19.85
C LYS A 113 -2.47 -20.36 19.60
N ASP A 114 -3.41 -19.97 18.74
CA ASP A 114 -4.63 -20.74 18.51
C ASP A 114 -4.49 -21.65 17.28
N ASP A 115 -4.10 -22.90 17.51
CA ASP A 115 -3.96 -23.89 16.43
C ASP A 115 -5.30 -24.25 15.75
N SER A 116 -6.45 -23.95 16.37
CA SER A 116 -7.78 -24.35 15.84
C SER A 116 -8.16 -23.67 14.53
N ILE A 117 -7.58 -22.49 14.23
CA ILE A 117 -7.85 -21.69 13.02
C ILE A 117 -6.61 -21.51 12.14
N LYS A 118 -5.52 -22.18 12.43
CA LYS A 118 -4.25 -22.04 11.71
C LYS A 118 -4.38 -22.33 10.20
N SER A 119 -5.16 -23.38 9.85
CA SER A 119 -5.44 -23.72 8.46
C SER A 119 -6.27 -22.62 7.77
N ASP A 120 -7.26 -22.06 8.47
CA ASP A 120 -8.09 -20.98 7.91
C ASP A 120 -7.27 -19.70 7.71
N LEU A 121 -6.42 -19.35 8.68
CA LEU A 121 -5.52 -18.20 8.56
C LEU A 121 -4.54 -18.35 7.40
N SER A 122 -4.00 -19.56 7.15
CA SER A 122 -3.09 -19.78 6.03
C SER A 122 -3.74 -19.50 4.66
N ARG A 123 -5.05 -19.69 4.53
CA ARG A 123 -5.82 -19.41 3.31
C ARG A 123 -6.08 -17.93 3.08
N THR A 124 -5.73 -17.07 4.02
CA THR A 124 -5.80 -15.62 3.82
C THR A 124 -4.63 -15.06 3.04
N GLY A 125 -3.53 -15.82 2.90
CA GLY A 125 -2.28 -15.38 2.27
C GLY A 125 -1.44 -14.41 3.12
N LEU A 126 -1.85 -14.18 4.38
CA LEU A 126 -1.26 -13.18 5.26
C LEU A 126 -0.71 -13.82 6.55
N PRO A 127 0.39 -13.33 7.12
CA PRO A 127 0.78 -13.65 8.48
C PRO A 127 -0.13 -12.93 9.48
N VAL A 128 -0.16 -13.42 10.72
CA VAL A 128 -0.84 -12.69 11.80
C VAL A 128 0.03 -11.51 12.22
N ALA A 129 -0.49 -10.30 12.05
CA ALA A 129 0.19 -9.06 12.45
C ALA A 129 -0.83 -7.95 12.76
N THR A 130 -0.41 -6.97 13.54
CA THR A 130 -1.20 -5.77 13.87
C THR A 130 -1.59 -4.95 12.64
N TYR A 131 -0.89 -5.15 11.55
CA TYR A 131 -1.09 -4.51 10.26
C TYR A 131 -2.53 -4.73 9.71
N PHE A 132 -3.07 -5.94 9.85
CA PHE A 132 -4.34 -6.36 9.23
C PHE A 132 -5.58 -6.06 10.09
N SER A 133 -6.76 -6.02 9.45
CA SER A 133 -7.99 -5.52 10.08
C SER A 133 -8.56 -6.40 11.19
N LEU A 134 -8.38 -7.74 11.14
CA LEU A 134 -8.98 -8.68 12.10
C LEU A 134 -8.68 -8.31 13.55
N SER A 135 -7.40 -8.07 13.88
CA SER A 135 -7.00 -7.74 15.25
C SER A 135 -7.61 -6.42 15.74
N LYS A 136 -7.78 -5.44 14.84
CA LYS A 136 -8.41 -4.15 15.11
C LYS A 136 -9.91 -4.31 15.38
N ILE A 137 -10.61 -5.14 14.60
CA ILE A 137 -12.03 -5.46 14.83
C ILE A 137 -12.21 -6.13 16.19
N ILE A 138 -11.38 -7.11 16.52
CA ILE A 138 -11.42 -7.79 17.84
C ILE A 138 -11.19 -6.76 18.96
N TRP A 139 -10.22 -5.85 18.79
CA TRP A 139 -9.96 -4.79 19.74
C TRP A 139 -11.17 -3.87 19.92
N LEU A 140 -11.80 -3.42 18.84
CA LEU A 140 -12.99 -2.58 18.86
C LEU A 140 -14.15 -3.27 19.59
N ILE A 141 -14.39 -4.55 19.34
CA ILE A 141 -15.44 -5.32 20.02
C ILE A 141 -15.15 -5.43 21.53
N ARG A 142 -13.88 -5.62 21.93
CA ARG A 142 -13.50 -5.77 23.32
C ARG A 142 -13.53 -4.45 24.11
N ASN A 143 -13.10 -3.33 23.46
CA ASN A 143 -12.80 -2.10 24.16
C ASN A 143 -13.82 -0.96 23.95
N VAL A 144 -14.75 -1.09 22.98
CA VAL A 144 -15.79 -0.07 22.71
C VAL A 144 -17.16 -0.61 23.12
N PRO A 145 -17.68 -0.28 24.33
CA PRO A 145 -18.92 -0.88 24.87
C PRO A 145 -20.14 -0.67 23.99
N THR A 146 -20.22 0.45 23.26
CA THR A 146 -21.30 0.76 22.31
C THR A 146 -21.33 -0.22 21.14
N ILE A 147 -20.19 -0.65 20.62
CA ILE A 147 -20.09 -1.66 19.57
C ILE A 147 -20.65 -2.99 20.04
N LYS A 148 -20.25 -3.45 21.24
CA LYS A 148 -20.76 -4.71 21.81
C LYS A 148 -22.27 -4.72 21.96
N LYS A 149 -22.85 -3.60 22.40
CA LYS A 149 -24.31 -3.42 22.48
C LYS A 149 -24.97 -3.41 21.10
N SER A 150 -24.39 -2.71 20.14
CA SER A 150 -24.94 -2.57 18.78
C SER A 150 -24.84 -3.86 17.96
N LEU A 151 -23.84 -4.71 18.23
CA LEU A 151 -23.74 -6.06 17.64
C LEU A 151 -24.94 -6.93 17.99
N THR A 152 -25.44 -6.89 19.24
CA THR A 152 -26.65 -7.65 19.65
C THR A 152 -27.91 -7.19 18.91
N ASN A 153 -27.94 -5.97 18.40
CA ASN A 153 -29.04 -5.37 17.64
C ASN A 153 -28.80 -5.45 16.12
N ASN A 154 -27.76 -6.11 15.66
CA ASN A 154 -27.33 -6.14 14.26
C ASN A 154 -27.15 -4.74 13.64
N ASP A 155 -26.69 -3.76 14.42
CA ASP A 155 -26.54 -2.36 14.02
C ASP A 155 -25.05 -1.93 13.94
N VAL A 156 -24.16 -2.81 13.48
CA VAL A 156 -22.74 -2.50 13.27
C VAL A 156 -22.31 -2.94 11.88
N ILE A 157 -21.55 -2.09 11.20
CA ILE A 157 -20.68 -2.46 10.08
C ILE A 157 -19.23 -2.24 10.49
N PHE A 158 -18.39 -3.22 10.23
CA PHE A 158 -16.94 -3.10 10.16
C PHE A 158 -16.53 -3.05 8.69
N GLY A 159 -15.71 -2.10 8.33
CA GLY A 159 -15.20 -1.96 6.97
C GLY A 159 -13.84 -1.31 6.93
N THR A 160 -13.24 -1.38 5.77
CA THR A 160 -12.07 -0.60 5.39
C THR A 160 -12.49 0.75 4.80
N VAL A 161 -11.54 1.60 4.48
CA VAL A 161 -11.84 2.97 4.02
C VAL A 161 -12.68 2.98 2.74
N ASP A 162 -12.44 2.05 1.80
CA ASP A 162 -13.28 1.89 0.61
C ASP A 162 -14.76 1.64 0.96
N THR A 163 -15.02 0.73 1.90
CA THR A 163 -16.39 0.44 2.36
C THR A 163 -17.06 1.69 2.91
N TRP A 164 -16.32 2.49 3.70
CA TRP A 164 -16.81 3.75 4.23
C TRP A 164 -17.16 4.75 3.12
N LEU A 165 -16.26 4.93 2.15
CA LEU A 165 -16.47 5.83 1.02
C LEU A 165 -17.65 5.39 0.12
N ILE A 166 -17.74 4.08 -0.18
CA ILE A 166 -18.87 3.52 -0.95
C ILE A 166 -20.18 3.76 -0.19
N TYR A 167 -20.20 3.46 1.11
CA TYR A 167 -21.40 3.72 1.93
C TYR A 167 -21.79 5.20 1.90
N LYS A 168 -20.86 6.11 2.06
CA LYS A 168 -21.14 7.55 2.04
C LYS A 168 -21.60 8.05 0.67
N LEU A 169 -21.16 7.45 -0.41
CA LEU A 169 -21.52 7.80 -1.77
C LEU A 169 -22.82 7.16 -2.23
N THR A 170 -23.09 5.90 -1.88
CA THR A 170 -24.17 5.10 -2.45
C THR A 170 -25.23 4.64 -1.44
N GLY A 171 -24.89 4.60 -0.16
CA GLY A 171 -25.72 4.02 0.91
C GLY A 171 -25.61 2.51 1.04
N THR A 172 -24.73 1.84 0.27
CA THR A 172 -24.53 0.39 0.31
C THR A 172 -23.26 0.00 1.06
N PHE A 173 -23.22 -1.22 1.61
CA PHE A 173 -22.06 -1.75 2.33
C PHE A 173 -21.32 -2.73 1.42
N GLN A 174 -20.34 -2.25 0.66
CA GLN A 174 -19.60 -3.04 -0.31
C GLN A 174 -18.10 -2.79 -0.15
N THR A 175 -17.30 -3.80 -0.50
CA THR A 175 -15.84 -3.74 -0.60
C THR A 175 -15.39 -4.53 -1.82
N ASP A 176 -14.15 -4.34 -2.26
CA ASP A 176 -13.60 -5.16 -3.33
C ASP A 176 -12.69 -6.28 -2.81
N VAL A 177 -12.41 -7.25 -3.69
CA VAL A 177 -11.55 -8.40 -3.37
C VAL A 177 -10.13 -7.98 -2.94
N THR A 178 -9.61 -6.83 -3.41
CA THR A 178 -8.26 -6.39 -3.03
C THR A 178 -8.22 -5.87 -1.59
N ASN A 179 -9.18 -5.03 -1.19
CA ASN A 179 -9.32 -4.57 0.19
C ASN A 179 -9.71 -5.72 1.14
N ALA A 180 -10.65 -6.59 0.75
CA ALA A 180 -11.02 -7.76 1.52
C ALA A 180 -9.82 -8.67 1.79
N SER A 181 -8.92 -8.88 0.80
CA SER A 181 -7.72 -9.71 0.94
C SER A 181 -6.68 -9.15 1.92
N ARG A 182 -6.89 -7.94 2.46
CA ARG A 182 -6.01 -7.30 3.46
C ARG A 182 -6.55 -7.36 4.89
N THR A 183 -7.66 -8.06 5.10
CA THR A 183 -8.34 -8.04 6.41
C THR A 183 -7.93 -9.16 7.37
N LEU A 184 -7.23 -10.19 6.91
CA LEU A 184 -6.96 -11.45 7.65
C LEU A 184 -8.26 -12.24 7.97
N MET A 185 -9.36 -11.95 7.26
CA MET A 185 -10.66 -12.62 7.39
C MET A 185 -11.17 -13.18 6.05
N PHE A 186 -10.50 -12.84 4.96
CA PHE A 186 -10.90 -13.21 3.61
C PHE A 186 -10.09 -14.41 3.11
N ASP A 187 -10.79 -15.39 2.58
CA ASP A 187 -10.20 -16.57 1.96
C ASP A 187 -9.91 -16.26 0.49
N ILE A 188 -8.63 -16.19 0.12
CA ILE A 188 -8.21 -15.81 -1.23
C ILE A 188 -8.47 -16.89 -2.28
N GLU A 189 -8.76 -18.14 -1.89
CA GLU A 189 -9.09 -19.23 -2.81
C GLU A 189 -10.58 -19.19 -3.20
N SER A 190 -11.47 -19.04 -2.20
CA SER A 190 -12.93 -18.98 -2.42
C SER A 190 -13.45 -17.59 -2.74
N LEU A 191 -12.66 -16.54 -2.52
CA LEU A 191 -13.01 -15.12 -2.63
C LEU A 191 -14.21 -14.73 -1.74
N GLN A 192 -14.27 -15.33 -0.55
CA GLN A 192 -15.35 -15.10 0.42
C GLN A 192 -14.76 -14.81 1.81
N TRP A 193 -15.59 -14.22 2.68
CA TRP A 193 -15.25 -14.14 4.10
C TRP A 193 -15.11 -15.56 4.67
N ASN A 194 -14.04 -15.81 5.43
CA ASN A 194 -13.81 -17.10 6.08
C ASN A 194 -14.70 -17.24 7.33
N GLU A 195 -15.77 -18.02 7.22
CA GLU A 195 -16.76 -18.18 8.27
C GLU A 195 -16.20 -18.77 9.58
N ASN A 196 -15.16 -19.62 9.49
CA ASN A 196 -14.54 -20.23 10.67
C ASN A 196 -13.82 -19.15 11.49
N ILE A 197 -13.07 -18.26 10.83
CA ILE A 197 -12.42 -17.12 11.47
C ILE A 197 -13.47 -16.20 12.09
N LEU A 198 -14.50 -15.84 11.34
CA LEU A 198 -15.58 -14.97 11.82
C LEU A 198 -16.29 -15.55 13.04
N LYS A 199 -16.67 -16.83 12.99
CA LYS A 199 -17.32 -17.55 14.08
C LYS A 199 -16.42 -17.62 15.32
N LYS A 200 -15.14 -17.89 15.14
CA LYS A 200 -14.17 -17.96 16.23
C LYS A 200 -14.11 -16.68 17.05
N TYR A 201 -14.16 -15.53 16.39
CA TYR A 201 -14.04 -14.22 17.04
C TYR A 201 -15.40 -13.52 17.26
N ASN A 202 -16.53 -14.23 17.04
CA ASN A 202 -17.89 -13.71 17.20
C ASN A 202 -18.15 -12.44 16.37
N ILE A 203 -17.66 -12.42 15.11
CA ILE A 203 -17.90 -11.37 14.13
C ILE A 203 -19.07 -11.83 13.25
N PRO A 204 -20.27 -11.22 13.34
CA PRO A 204 -21.39 -11.60 12.49
C PRO A 204 -21.07 -11.28 11.02
N ILE A 205 -21.33 -12.20 10.11
CA ILE A 205 -21.10 -11.98 8.68
C ILE A 205 -21.87 -10.77 8.16
N ASP A 206 -23.09 -10.54 8.68
CA ASP A 206 -23.91 -9.37 8.34
C ASP A 206 -23.30 -8.03 8.82
N SER A 207 -22.27 -8.07 9.66
CA SER A 207 -21.51 -6.88 10.06
C SER A 207 -20.35 -6.54 9.12
N LEU A 208 -20.16 -7.32 8.05
CA LEU A 208 -19.16 -7.10 7.04
C LEU A 208 -19.79 -6.68 5.71
N ALA A 209 -18.99 -6.05 4.86
CA ALA A 209 -19.41 -5.61 3.54
C ALA A 209 -19.61 -6.78 2.55
N GLU A 210 -20.49 -6.61 1.57
CA GLU A 210 -20.55 -7.48 0.40
C GLU A 210 -19.25 -7.36 -0.41
N ILE A 211 -18.65 -8.50 -0.74
CA ILE A 211 -17.41 -8.52 -1.53
C ILE A 211 -17.77 -8.50 -3.01
N LYS A 212 -17.09 -7.63 -3.77
CA LYS A 212 -17.28 -7.50 -5.22
C LYS A 212 -15.94 -7.59 -5.95
N PRO A 213 -15.95 -7.94 -7.25
CA PRO A 213 -14.77 -7.78 -8.10
C PRO A 213 -14.30 -6.32 -8.12
N SER A 214 -12.99 -6.11 -8.25
CA SER A 214 -12.39 -4.76 -8.23
C SER A 214 -12.93 -3.87 -9.36
N LEU A 215 -13.11 -4.44 -10.56
CA LEU A 215 -13.74 -3.79 -11.70
C LEU A 215 -15.18 -4.33 -11.79
N SER A 216 -16.11 -3.63 -11.17
CA SER A 216 -17.56 -3.97 -11.17
C SER A 216 -18.40 -2.73 -10.87
N ASN A 217 -19.71 -2.86 -10.98
CA ASN A 217 -20.61 -1.76 -10.62
C ASN A 217 -20.88 -1.74 -9.11
N PHE A 218 -20.37 -0.71 -8.42
CA PHE A 218 -20.60 -0.45 -6.99
C PHE A 218 -21.80 0.49 -6.73
N GLY A 219 -22.56 0.85 -7.76
CA GLY A 219 -23.66 1.79 -7.69
C GLY A 219 -23.29 3.17 -8.22
N SER A 220 -24.22 4.12 -8.11
CA SER A 220 -24.02 5.51 -8.49
C SER A 220 -24.07 6.40 -7.27
N SER A 221 -23.29 7.47 -7.28
CA SER A 221 -23.30 8.43 -6.18
C SER A 221 -24.64 9.16 -6.08
N ASN A 222 -25.17 9.22 -4.87
CA ASN A 222 -26.47 9.86 -4.57
C ASN A 222 -26.39 11.38 -4.37
N ASN A 223 -25.19 11.94 -4.22
CA ASN A 223 -24.97 13.33 -3.77
C ASN A 223 -24.22 14.19 -4.79
N LEU A 224 -22.99 14.60 -4.45
CA LEU A 224 -22.16 15.55 -5.19
C LEU A 224 -21.83 15.11 -6.62
N LEU A 225 -21.66 13.80 -6.83
CA LEU A 225 -21.34 13.18 -8.11
C LEU A 225 -22.58 12.43 -8.63
N LYS A 226 -23.76 13.07 -8.52
CA LYS A 226 -25.06 12.48 -8.83
C LYS A 226 -25.05 11.77 -10.18
N ASP A 227 -25.54 10.53 -10.16
CA ASP A 227 -25.71 9.66 -11.32
C ASP A 227 -24.38 9.17 -11.98
N ILE A 228 -23.21 9.58 -11.47
CA ILE A 228 -21.94 9.06 -11.99
C ILE A 228 -21.68 7.69 -11.34
N PRO A 229 -21.50 6.62 -12.14
CA PRO A 229 -21.28 5.28 -11.60
C PRO A 229 -19.87 5.13 -11.01
N ILE A 230 -19.78 4.39 -9.90
CA ILE A 230 -18.53 3.91 -9.31
C ILE A 230 -18.28 2.53 -9.90
N THR A 231 -17.22 2.37 -10.69
CA THR A 231 -17.01 1.14 -11.47
C THR A 231 -15.67 0.47 -11.24
N ALA A 232 -14.86 1.02 -10.34
CA ALA A 232 -13.65 0.37 -9.85
C ALA A 232 -13.38 0.75 -8.40
N VAL A 233 -12.92 -0.23 -7.62
CA VAL A 233 -12.44 -0.06 -6.25
C VAL A 233 -11.21 -0.94 -6.07
N MET A 234 -10.12 -0.38 -5.57
CA MET A 234 -8.88 -1.11 -5.31
C MET A 234 -8.11 -0.49 -4.13
N GLY A 235 -7.42 -1.31 -3.36
CA GLY A 235 -6.40 -0.82 -2.45
C GLY A 235 -5.29 -0.06 -3.21
N ASP A 236 -4.66 0.90 -2.54
CA ASP A 236 -3.68 1.84 -3.14
C ASP A 236 -2.53 1.14 -3.87
N GLN A 237 -1.98 0.08 -3.28
CA GLN A 237 -0.86 -0.64 -3.88
C GLN A 237 -1.28 -1.49 -5.09
N GLN A 238 -2.50 -2.04 -5.07
CA GLN A 238 -3.09 -2.73 -6.20
C GLN A 238 -3.46 -1.75 -7.33
N ALA A 239 -3.98 -0.59 -6.99
CA ALA A 239 -4.24 0.47 -7.96
C ALA A 239 -2.94 0.95 -8.63
N SER A 240 -1.84 1.12 -7.85
CA SER A 240 -0.54 1.43 -8.42
C SER A 240 -0.04 0.32 -9.36
N LEU A 241 -0.16 -0.96 -8.98
CA LEU A 241 0.18 -2.10 -9.85
C LEU A 241 -0.59 -2.05 -11.17
N PHE A 242 -1.90 -1.74 -11.09
CA PHE A 242 -2.79 -1.61 -12.24
C PHE A 242 -2.40 -0.39 -13.11
N GLY A 243 -2.15 0.76 -12.49
CA GLY A 243 -1.72 1.99 -13.18
C GLY A 243 -0.36 1.86 -13.85
N GLN A 244 0.54 1.04 -13.31
CA GLN A 244 1.80 0.66 -13.94
C GLN A 244 1.63 -0.33 -15.11
N HIS A 245 0.39 -0.73 -15.45
CA HIS A 245 0.09 -1.75 -16.46
C HIS A 245 0.85 -3.07 -16.20
N CYS A 246 0.90 -3.50 -14.95
CA CYS A 246 1.45 -4.80 -14.59
C CYS A 246 0.39 -5.90 -14.75
N PHE A 247 -0.16 -6.06 -15.96
CA PHE A 247 -1.30 -6.95 -16.25
C PHE A 247 -0.90 -8.40 -16.50
N THR A 248 0.37 -8.70 -16.68
CA THR A 248 0.85 -10.05 -16.96
C THR A 248 1.75 -10.59 -15.87
N LYS A 249 1.73 -11.92 -15.70
CA LYS A 249 2.57 -12.63 -14.72
C LYS A 249 4.05 -12.22 -14.84
N GLY A 250 4.69 -11.99 -13.69
CA GLY A 250 6.09 -11.57 -13.57
C GLY A 250 6.34 -10.07 -13.75
N LYS A 251 5.32 -9.26 -14.05
CA LYS A 251 5.47 -7.81 -14.00
C LYS A 251 5.45 -7.33 -12.56
N VAL A 252 6.36 -6.42 -12.25
CA VAL A 252 6.62 -5.94 -10.88
C VAL A 252 6.65 -4.43 -10.83
N LYS A 253 6.12 -3.89 -9.74
CA LYS A 253 6.26 -2.47 -9.39
C LYS A 253 6.79 -2.30 -7.96
N ASN A 254 7.41 -1.17 -7.66
CA ASN A 254 7.74 -0.75 -6.31
C ASN A 254 7.43 0.74 -6.13
N THR A 255 6.62 1.06 -5.11
CA THR A 255 6.31 2.45 -4.75
C THR A 255 7.26 2.89 -3.65
N TYR A 256 8.01 3.98 -3.89
CA TYR A 256 9.00 4.55 -2.99
C TYR A 256 8.43 5.79 -2.30
N GLY A 257 7.86 5.60 -1.11
CA GLY A 257 7.30 6.65 -0.26
C GLY A 257 8.00 6.72 1.09
N THR A 258 7.24 6.91 2.16
CA THR A 258 7.74 6.83 3.56
C THR A 258 8.35 5.45 3.83
N GLY A 259 7.70 4.38 3.33
CA GLY A 259 8.22 3.03 3.15
C GLY A 259 8.24 2.66 1.67
N CYS A 260 8.62 1.40 1.35
CA CYS A 260 8.45 0.87 0.00
C CYS A 260 7.46 -0.28 -0.01
N PHE A 261 6.69 -0.38 -1.10
CA PHE A 261 5.71 -1.43 -1.31
C PHE A 261 5.88 -2.02 -2.71
N ALA A 262 6.45 -3.23 -2.75
CA ALA A 262 6.65 -3.96 -3.99
C ALA A 262 5.53 -4.98 -4.19
N LEU A 263 4.98 -5.04 -5.39
CA LEU A 263 3.99 -6.04 -5.81
C LEU A 263 4.42 -6.66 -7.13
N THR A 264 4.29 -7.99 -7.20
CA THR A 264 4.52 -8.75 -8.43
C THR A 264 3.26 -9.53 -8.81
N ASN A 265 2.80 -9.35 -10.04
CA ASN A 265 1.67 -10.08 -10.60
C ASN A 265 2.03 -11.57 -10.77
N THR A 266 1.24 -12.48 -10.19
CA THR A 266 1.41 -13.94 -10.28
C THR A 266 0.46 -14.58 -11.29
N GLY A 267 -0.36 -13.80 -12.00
CA GLY A 267 -1.44 -14.29 -12.87
C GLY A 267 -2.58 -14.87 -12.06
N GLU A 268 -3.18 -15.94 -12.56
CA GLU A 268 -4.26 -16.68 -11.88
C GLU A 268 -3.73 -17.65 -10.79
N ASP A 269 -2.42 -17.78 -10.64
CA ASP A 269 -1.80 -18.69 -9.70
C ASP A 269 -1.73 -18.06 -8.30
N ILE A 270 -2.25 -18.73 -7.29
CA ILE A 270 -2.04 -18.39 -5.89
C ILE A 270 -0.66 -18.90 -5.49
N VAL A 271 0.28 -17.99 -5.31
CA VAL A 271 1.64 -18.32 -4.85
C VAL A 271 1.77 -17.95 -3.38
N TYR A 272 1.63 -18.95 -2.50
CA TYR A 272 1.91 -18.76 -1.09
C TYR A 272 3.41 -18.61 -0.87
N SER A 273 3.81 -17.44 -0.37
CA SER A 273 5.22 -17.12 -0.19
C SER A 273 5.89 -18.05 0.83
N LYS A 274 7.10 -18.52 0.49
CA LYS A 274 8.00 -19.25 1.39
C LYS A 274 9.18 -18.42 1.86
N ASN A 275 9.27 -17.18 1.36
CA ASN A 275 10.36 -16.26 1.60
C ASN A 275 9.92 -14.98 2.33
N GLY A 276 8.89 -15.09 3.20
CA GLY A 276 8.47 -13.99 4.08
C GLY A 276 7.68 -12.87 3.40
N LEU A 277 7.05 -13.13 2.26
CA LEU A 277 6.20 -12.17 1.56
C LEU A 277 4.71 -12.45 1.83
N LEU A 278 3.85 -11.55 1.37
CA LEU A 278 2.39 -11.66 1.48
C LEU A 278 1.82 -12.15 0.15
N THR A 279 0.75 -12.96 0.21
CA THR A 279 -0.06 -13.30 -0.97
C THR A 279 -1.37 -12.54 -0.90
N THR A 280 -1.77 -11.88 -1.98
CA THR A 280 -2.95 -11.01 -2.01
C THR A 280 -3.62 -11.08 -3.37
N VAL A 281 -4.88 -10.63 -3.45
CA VAL A 281 -5.54 -10.41 -4.75
C VAL A 281 -5.03 -9.11 -5.34
N ALA A 282 -4.57 -9.14 -6.60
CA ALA A 282 -4.14 -7.95 -7.33
C ALA A 282 -5.33 -7.16 -7.90
N TYR A 283 -6.26 -7.85 -8.53
CA TYR A 283 -7.55 -7.33 -9.02
C TYR A 283 -8.43 -8.46 -9.53
N GLN A 284 -9.71 -8.18 -9.71
CA GLN A 284 -10.65 -9.04 -10.43
C GLN A 284 -11.52 -8.19 -11.37
N TYR A 285 -11.66 -8.61 -12.63
CA TYR A 285 -12.49 -7.93 -13.62
C TYR A 285 -13.82 -8.68 -13.82
N GLY A 286 -14.90 -8.08 -13.35
CA GLY A 286 -16.23 -8.69 -13.47
C GLY A 286 -16.24 -10.14 -12.96
N ASN A 287 -16.70 -11.05 -13.81
CA ASN A 287 -16.77 -12.48 -13.48
C ASN A 287 -15.53 -13.29 -13.91
N ASP A 288 -14.48 -12.62 -14.37
CA ASP A 288 -13.23 -13.30 -14.70
C ASP A 288 -12.57 -13.86 -13.45
N LYS A 289 -11.64 -14.81 -13.64
CA LYS A 289 -10.82 -15.29 -12.53
C LYS A 289 -9.99 -14.13 -11.96
N PRO A 290 -9.72 -14.13 -10.66
CA PRO A 290 -8.89 -13.11 -10.06
C PRO A 290 -7.44 -13.21 -10.54
N THR A 291 -6.78 -12.08 -10.61
CA THR A 291 -5.31 -12.01 -10.71
C THR A 291 -4.75 -11.85 -9.30
N TYR A 292 -3.72 -12.61 -8.97
CA TYR A 292 -3.05 -12.57 -7.68
C TYR A 292 -1.72 -11.83 -7.75
N ALA A 293 -1.19 -11.48 -6.58
CA ALA A 293 0.13 -10.88 -6.44
C ALA A 293 0.83 -11.38 -5.18
N ILE A 294 2.16 -11.39 -5.24
CA ILE A 294 3.01 -11.42 -4.06
C ILE A 294 3.34 -9.96 -3.70
N GLU A 295 3.28 -9.64 -2.42
CA GLU A 295 3.59 -8.31 -1.90
C GLU A 295 4.66 -8.38 -0.81
N GLY A 296 5.58 -7.43 -0.82
CA GLY A 296 6.50 -7.19 0.26
C GLY A 296 6.61 -5.69 0.57
N SER A 297 6.90 -5.37 1.82
CA SER A 297 7.00 -3.99 2.29
C SER A 297 8.29 -3.74 3.05
N VAL A 298 8.87 -2.56 2.83
CA VAL A 298 9.95 -1.95 3.59
C VAL A 298 9.36 -0.85 4.45
N ALA A 299 9.52 -0.95 5.77
CA ALA A 299 8.93 0.03 6.68
C ALA A 299 9.55 1.42 6.55
N ILE A 300 10.87 1.48 6.40
CA ILE A 300 11.65 2.71 6.46
C ILE A 300 12.40 2.93 5.15
N ALA A 301 11.88 3.86 4.35
CA ALA A 301 12.53 4.37 3.13
C ALA A 301 12.69 5.90 3.25
N GLY A 302 11.77 6.69 2.76
CA GLY A 302 11.76 8.15 2.93
C GLY A 302 11.75 8.58 4.40
N ALA A 303 11.20 7.75 5.29
CA ALA A 303 11.28 7.97 6.74
C ALA A 303 12.73 8.03 7.26
N GLY A 304 13.67 7.30 6.65
CA GLY A 304 15.09 7.39 6.96
C GLY A 304 15.70 8.75 6.59
N VAL A 305 15.26 9.31 5.47
CA VAL A 305 15.64 10.67 5.04
C VAL A 305 15.07 11.73 6.00
N GLN A 306 13.79 11.59 6.36
CA GLN A 306 13.16 12.48 7.34
C GLN A 306 13.87 12.41 8.70
N TRP A 307 14.30 11.23 9.14
CA TRP A 307 15.07 11.06 10.37
C TRP A 307 16.41 11.82 10.34
N LEU A 308 17.12 11.83 9.20
CA LEU A 308 18.33 12.65 9.04
C LEU A 308 18.02 14.15 9.16
N ARG A 309 16.86 14.60 8.66
CA ARG A 309 16.41 15.99 8.71
C ARG A 309 15.96 16.38 10.12
N ASP A 310 15.00 15.66 10.67
CA ASP A 310 14.22 16.08 11.84
C ASP A 310 14.91 15.73 13.17
N ASN A 311 15.61 14.60 13.21
CA ASN A 311 16.23 14.10 14.44
C ASN A 311 17.74 14.39 14.51
N LEU A 312 18.46 14.30 13.39
CA LEU A 312 19.92 14.49 13.37
C LEU A 312 20.34 15.85 12.83
N ASN A 313 19.45 16.60 12.17
CA ASN A 313 19.75 17.89 11.54
C ASN A 313 20.96 17.85 10.58
N ILE A 314 21.15 16.72 9.88
CA ILE A 314 22.24 16.53 8.90
C ILE A 314 21.89 17.22 7.58
N ILE A 315 20.60 17.27 7.24
CA ILE A 315 20.02 17.94 6.07
C ILE A 315 18.92 18.90 6.53
N GLN A 316 18.61 19.92 5.70
CA GLN A 316 17.53 20.89 5.99
C GLN A 316 16.23 20.49 5.29
N THR A 317 16.32 19.98 4.08
CA THR A 317 15.17 19.47 3.29
C THR A 317 15.47 18.06 2.79
N SER A 318 14.44 17.29 2.45
CA SER A 318 14.62 15.93 1.95
C SER A 318 15.30 15.89 0.58
N GLU A 319 15.14 16.94 -0.22
CA GLU A 319 15.73 17.08 -1.56
C GLU A 319 17.24 17.27 -1.51
N GLU A 320 17.79 17.85 -0.43
CA GLU A 320 19.22 18.06 -0.28
C GLU A 320 20.04 16.76 -0.18
N ILE A 321 19.40 15.65 0.21
CA ILE A 321 20.11 14.40 0.51
C ILE A 321 20.91 13.89 -0.70
N GLU A 322 20.39 14.03 -1.91
CA GLU A 322 21.07 13.61 -3.12
C GLU A 322 22.38 14.35 -3.33
N ASN A 323 22.36 15.68 -3.23
CA ASN A 323 23.54 16.52 -3.39
C ASN A 323 24.60 16.25 -2.30
N ILE A 324 24.13 16.04 -1.06
CA ILE A 324 25.02 15.72 0.06
C ILE A 324 25.66 14.34 -0.15
N ALA A 325 24.89 13.35 -0.56
CA ALA A 325 25.40 12.01 -0.83
C ALA A 325 26.36 11.96 -2.04
N LEU A 326 26.12 12.77 -3.07
CA LEU A 326 27.00 12.91 -4.25
C LEU A 326 28.34 13.60 -3.94
N SER A 327 28.47 14.28 -2.78
CA SER A 327 29.74 14.89 -2.38
C SER A 327 30.87 13.87 -2.08
N GLU A 328 30.49 12.60 -1.90
CA GLU A 328 31.43 11.49 -1.74
C GLU A 328 31.23 10.46 -2.87
N LYS A 329 32.33 9.83 -3.26
CA LYS A 329 32.33 8.85 -4.36
C LYS A 329 31.48 7.59 -4.04
N ASP A 330 31.55 7.15 -2.79
CA ASP A 330 30.84 5.96 -2.27
C ASP A 330 30.44 6.16 -0.81
N ASN A 331 29.90 5.14 -0.17
CA ASN A 331 29.47 5.20 1.23
C ASN A 331 30.61 5.10 2.25
N GLY A 332 31.88 5.07 1.82
CA GLY A 332 33.06 4.96 2.71
C GLY A 332 33.07 3.66 3.54
N GLY A 333 32.38 2.63 3.13
CA GLY A 333 32.19 1.39 3.88
C GLY A 333 31.13 1.45 4.98
N VAL A 334 30.35 2.54 5.06
CA VAL A 334 29.28 2.75 6.03
C VAL A 334 27.99 2.12 5.50
N TYR A 335 27.32 1.32 6.34
CA TYR A 335 26.02 0.73 6.05
C TYR A 335 25.03 1.11 7.13
N PHE A 336 23.81 1.44 6.73
CA PHE A 336 22.73 1.77 7.62
C PHE A 336 21.59 0.75 7.47
N VAL A 337 21.19 0.11 8.56
CA VAL A 337 20.01 -0.75 8.60
C VAL A 337 18.91 -0.01 9.38
N PRO A 338 17.85 0.49 8.72
CA PRO A 338 16.84 1.36 9.36
C PRO A 338 15.74 0.58 10.09
N ALA A 339 16.10 -0.38 10.94
CA ALA A 339 15.15 -1.20 11.69
C ALA A 339 14.59 -0.46 12.91
N PHE A 340 13.98 0.73 12.73
CA PHE A 340 13.47 1.56 13.84
C PHE A 340 12.37 0.87 14.65
N SER A 341 11.53 0.06 13.98
CA SER A 341 10.45 -0.72 14.58
C SER A 341 10.59 -2.21 14.28
N GLY A 342 11.81 -2.70 14.15
CA GLY A 342 12.11 -4.05 13.66
C GLY A 342 12.32 -4.11 12.15
N LEU A 343 12.62 -5.30 11.65
CA LEU A 343 12.73 -5.61 10.21
C LEU A 343 11.42 -6.23 9.74
N PHE A 344 10.89 -5.74 8.62
CA PHE A 344 9.71 -6.29 7.94
C PHE A 344 10.13 -7.37 6.93
N SER A 345 9.32 -7.57 5.89
CA SER A 345 9.64 -8.55 4.83
C SER A 345 11.05 -8.33 4.27
N PRO A 346 11.80 -9.39 3.98
CA PRO A 346 11.48 -10.79 4.22
C PRO A 346 11.88 -11.31 5.61
N HIS A 347 12.48 -10.48 6.45
CA HIS A 347 13.14 -10.89 7.70
C HIS A 347 12.19 -11.16 8.87
N TRP A 348 11.11 -10.36 9.01
CA TRP A 348 10.11 -10.43 10.08
C TRP A 348 10.71 -10.54 11.49
N ASP A 349 11.71 -9.71 11.79
CA ASP A 349 12.35 -9.64 13.12
C ASP A 349 11.90 -8.39 13.88
N PRO A 350 10.92 -8.50 14.80
CA PRO A 350 10.46 -7.36 15.61
C PRO A 350 11.49 -6.93 16.66
N THR A 351 12.48 -7.77 16.95
CA THR A 351 13.53 -7.50 17.94
C THR A 351 14.71 -6.72 17.36
N ALA A 352 14.83 -6.67 16.03
CA ALA A 352 15.86 -5.89 15.36
C ALA A 352 15.73 -4.39 15.67
N ARG A 353 16.87 -3.69 15.72
CA ARG A 353 16.92 -2.22 15.86
C ARG A 353 17.88 -1.62 14.84
N GLY A 354 17.65 -0.32 14.55
CA GLY A 354 18.48 0.41 13.59
C GLY A 354 19.95 0.41 14.00
N VAL A 355 20.85 0.12 13.05
CA VAL A 355 22.29 0.15 13.25
C VAL A 355 23.01 0.91 12.14
N LEU A 356 24.09 1.58 12.51
CA LEU A 356 25.03 2.21 11.59
C LEU A 356 26.39 1.54 11.81
N VAL A 357 26.90 0.83 10.80
CA VAL A 357 28.13 0.03 10.90
C VAL A 357 29.16 0.44 9.87
N GLY A 358 30.42 0.04 10.06
CA GLY A 358 31.51 0.34 9.13
C GLY A 358 32.14 1.73 9.30
N LEU A 359 31.84 2.46 10.37
CA LEU A 359 32.39 3.78 10.63
C LEU A 359 33.92 3.73 10.85
N SER A 360 34.61 4.68 10.27
CA SER A 360 36.04 4.96 10.45
C SER A 360 36.27 6.45 10.75
N ARG A 361 37.50 6.84 11.02
CA ARG A 361 37.86 8.28 11.21
C ARG A 361 37.59 9.12 9.95
N HIS A 362 37.53 8.50 8.78
CA HIS A 362 37.23 9.15 7.50
C HIS A 362 35.72 9.38 7.31
N SER A 363 34.91 8.62 8.01
CA SER A 363 33.46 8.71 7.86
C SER A 363 32.93 10.08 8.31
N ASN A 364 32.08 10.68 7.48
CA ASN A 364 31.46 11.98 7.70
C ASN A 364 29.97 11.96 7.37
N LYS A 365 29.29 13.10 7.50
CA LYS A 365 27.84 13.21 7.24
C LYS A 365 27.44 12.82 5.82
N HIS A 366 28.31 13.02 4.83
CA HIS A 366 28.02 12.69 3.43
C HIS A 366 27.99 11.17 3.22
N HIS A 367 28.90 10.43 3.83
CA HIS A 367 28.89 8.95 3.84
C HIS A 367 27.64 8.41 4.54
N ILE A 368 27.21 9.03 5.66
CA ILE A 368 26.00 8.63 6.38
C ILE A 368 24.75 8.88 5.51
N SER A 369 24.65 10.07 4.90
CA SER A 369 23.53 10.40 4.01
C SER A 369 23.44 9.43 2.83
N ARG A 370 24.60 9.08 2.25
CA ARG A 370 24.66 8.09 1.18
C ARG A 370 24.24 6.70 1.65
N ALA A 371 24.70 6.25 2.82
CA ALA A 371 24.31 4.97 3.40
C ALA A 371 22.79 4.89 3.67
N VAL A 372 22.16 6.00 4.05
CA VAL A 372 20.68 6.07 4.23
C VAL A 372 19.96 5.90 2.89
N LEU A 373 20.39 6.57 1.82
CA LEU A 373 19.80 6.36 0.48
C LEU A 373 20.03 4.92 -0.01
N GLU A 374 21.26 4.43 0.07
CA GLU A 374 21.60 3.07 -0.38
C GLU A 374 20.83 1.99 0.41
N SER A 375 20.51 2.23 1.69
CA SER A 375 19.74 1.30 2.51
C SER A 375 18.35 1.01 1.93
N VAL A 376 17.73 1.99 1.27
CA VAL A 376 16.43 1.83 0.60
C VAL A 376 16.54 0.85 -0.58
N ALA A 377 17.63 0.98 -1.35
CA ALA A 377 17.88 0.08 -2.48
C ALA A 377 18.22 -1.34 -2.02
N TYR A 378 18.98 -1.50 -0.95
CA TYR A 378 19.29 -2.82 -0.38
C TYR A 378 18.04 -3.53 0.17
N GLN A 379 17.21 -2.84 0.94
CA GLN A 379 15.97 -3.43 1.44
C GLN A 379 15.03 -3.82 0.29
N SER A 380 14.94 -2.97 -0.76
CA SER A 380 14.17 -3.31 -1.97
C SER A 380 14.77 -4.52 -2.71
N TYR A 381 16.09 -4.68 -2.73
CA TYR A 381 16.76 -5.87 -3.27
C TYR A 381 16.32 -7.13 -2.52
N ASP A 382 16.33 -7.12 -1.18
CA ASP A 382 15.95 -8.28 -0.36
C ASP A 382 14.50 -8.72 -0.66
N LEU A 383 13.58 -7.75 -0.83
CA LEU A 383 12.20 -8.03 -1.22
C LEU A 383 12.11 -8.66 -2.61
N LEU A 384 12.73 -8.02 -3.59
CA LEU A 384 12.60 -8.38 -5.00
C LEU A 384 13.28 -9.71 -5.31
N GLU A 385 14.41 -10.00 -4.65
CA GLU A 385 15.05 -11.33 -4.69
C GLU A 385 14.14 -12.41 -4.12
N SER A 386 13.46 -12.12 -3.00
CA SER A 386 12.49 -13.04 -2.41
C SER A 386 11.29 -13.28 -3.33
N MET A 387 10.82 -12.25 -4.06
CA MET A 387 9.77 -12.38 -5.06
C MET A 387 10.19 -13.29 -6.23
N GLU A 388 11.40 -13.12 -6.75
CA GLU A 388 11.93 -13.99 -7.82
C GLU A 388 12.03 -15.45 -7.38
N LYS A 389 12.47 -15.69 -6.12
CA LYS A 389 12.54 -17.04 -5.54
C LYS A 389 11.15 -17.69 -5.44
N ASP A 390 10.14 -16.95 -4.96
CA ASP A 390 8.77 -17.47 -4.83
C ASP A 390 8.11 -17.70 -6.18
N LEU A 391 8.37 -16.85 -7.18
CA LEU A 391 7.84 -16.98 -8.54
C LEU A 391 8.56 -18.06 -9.36
N GLY A 392 9.79 -18.44 -8.99
CA GLY A 392 10.65 -19.31 -9.76
C GLY A 392 11.09 -18.72 -11.12
N GLN A 393 10.98 -17.39 -11.27
CA GLN A 393 11.39 -16.66 -12.48
C GLN A 393 11.93 -15.27 -12.15
N SER A 394 12.86 -14.79 -12.98
CA SER A 394 13.42 -13.47 -12.88
C SER A 394 12.58 -12.46 -13.67
N PHE A 395 12.45 -11.24 -13.17
CA PHE A 395 11.90 -10.12 -13.92
C PHE A 395 13.01 -9.31 -14.59
N ASN A 396 12.70 -8.68 -15.73
CA ASN A 396 13.70 -7.94 -16.51
C ASN A 396 13.72 -6.43 -16.17
N GLU A 397 12.63 -5.92 -15.62
CA GLU A 397 12.37 -4.50 -15.43
C GLU A 397 11.59 -4.30 -14.14
N LEU A 398 11.99 -3.31 -13.36
CA LEU A 398 11.23 -2.83 -12.21
C LEU A 398 10.59 -1.49 -12.55
N LYS A 399 9.27 -1.41 -12.44
CA LYS A 399 8.53 -0.16 -12.57
C LYS A 399 8.45 0.51 -11.21
N VAL A 400 8.78 1.81 -11.18
CA VAL A 400 8.84 2.57 -9.93
C VAL A 400 7.96 3.80 -9.95
N ASP A 401 7.43 4.15 -8.77
CA ASP A 401 6.66 5.37 -8.52
C ASP A 401 6.88 5.85 -7.07
N GLY A 402 6.26 6.97 -6.72
CA GLY A 402 6.41 7.61 -5.41
C GLY A 402 7.46 8.72 -5.40
N GLY A 403 7.45 9.53 -4.32
CA GLY A 403 8.26 10.76 -4.28
C GLY A 403 9.77 10.56 -4.33
N MET A 404 10.28 9.42 -3.84
CA MET A 404 11.74 9.18 -3.85
C MET A 404 12.31 8.80 -5.24
N VAL A 405 11.47 8.53 -6.24
CA VAL A 405 11.97 8.21 -7.61
C VAL A 405 12.58 9.42 -8.31
N GLU A 406 12.35 10.63 -7.80
CA GLU A 406 13.01 11.84 -8.27
C GLU A 406 14.51 11.87 -7.93
N ASN A 407 14.98 11.05 -6.99
CA ASN A 407 16.38 10.93 -6.61
C ASN A 407 17.12 9.98 -7.57
N ASN A 408 17.91 10.57 -8.50
CA ASN A 408 18.62 9.81 -9.53
C ASN A 408 19.73 8.92 -8.95
N LEU A 409 20.40 9.35 -7.88
CA LEU A 409 21.43 8.55 -7.20
C LEU A 409 20.82 7.25 -6.65
N LEU A 410 19.67 7.36 -5.97
CA LEU A 410 18.96 6.19 -5.45
C LEU A 410 18.52 5.25 -6.59
N MET A 411 17.91 5.79 -7.64
CA MET A 411 17.40 4.97 -8.75
C MET A 411 18.52 4.30 -9.54
N GLN A 412 19.64 4.98 -9.77
CA GLN A 412 20.81 4.36 -10.40
C GLN A 412 21.39 3.26 -9.50
N PHE A 413 21.55 3.53 -8.21
CA PHE A 413 22.04 2.52 -7.27
C PHE A 413 21.08 1.32 -7.15
N GLN A 414 19.77 1.56 -7.22
CA GLN A 414 18.78 0.47 -7.26
C GLN A 414 18.97 -0.41 -8.52
N ALA A 415 19.18 0.22 -9.68
CA ALA A 415 19.46 -0.53 -10.93
C ALA A 415 20.73 -1.36 -10.80
N ASP A 416 21.78 -0.79 -10.22
CA ASP A 416 23.09 -1.42 -10.02
C ASP A 416 22.97 -2.65 -9.09
N ILE A 417 22.32 -2.49 -7.93
CA ILE A 417 22.19 -3.57 -6.94
C ILE A 417 21.28 -4.69 -7.43
N LEU A 418 20.15 -4.36 -8.08
CA LEU A 418 19.24 -5.35 -8.65
C LEU A 418 19.79 -6.03 -9.92
N ASN A 419 20.74 -5.37 -10.60
CA ASN A 419 21.16 -5.74 -11.95
C ASN A 419 19.97 -5.83 -12.92
N LYS A 420 19.06 -4.84 -12.87
CA LYS A 420 17.82 -4.75 -13.63
C LYS A 420 17.60 -3.32 -14.12
N ASN A 421 16.85 -3.17 -15.20
CA ASN A 421 16.38 -1.86 -15.60
C ASN A 421 15.32 -1.34 -14.64
N ILE A 422 15.45 -0.10 -14.24
CA ILE A 422 14.47 0.65 -13.44
C ILE A 422 13.81 1.65 -14.35
N VAL A 423 12.48 1.75 -14.33
CA VAL A 423 11.74 2.68 -15.19
C VAL A 423 10.64 3.38 -14.40
N THR A 424 10.44 4.66 -14.68
CA THR A 424 9.30 5.43 -14.17
C THR A 424 8.43 5.92 -15.31
N ARG A 425 7.14 6.13 -15.04
CA ARG A 425 6.16 6.62 -16.01
C ARG A 425 6.01 8.13 -15.93
N ASP A 426 5.54 8.73 -17.02
CA ASP A 426 5.23 10.17 -17.11
C ASP A 426 3.85 10.49 -16.49
N ILE A 427 3.45 9.76 -15.46
CA ILE A 427 2.23 9.98 -14.68
C ILE A 427 2.63 10.01 -13.21
N LYS A 428 2.59 11.19 -12.58
CA LYS A 428 2.96 11.36 -11.17
C LYS A 428 1.97 10.65 -10.22
N GLU A 429 0.68 10.75 -10.52
CA GLU A 429 -0.40 10.20 -9.68
C GLU A 429 -0.81 8.78 -10.13
N ILE A 430 0.16 7.87 -10.21
CA ILE A 430 -0.02 6.54 -10.81
C ILE A 430 -1.07 5.69 -10.08
N THR A 431 -1.19 5.82 -8.76
CA THR A 431 -2.18 5.13 -7.93
C THR A 431 -3.60 5.59 -8.28
N ALA A 432 -3.82 6.89 -8.27
CA ALA A 432 -5.10 7.48 -8.65
C ALA A 432 -5.46 7.19 -10.12
N TYR A 433 -4.47 7.27 -11.00
CA TYR A 433 -4.61 6.88 -12.41
C TYR A 433 -5.04 5.41 -12.54
N GLY A 434 -4.45 4.50 -11.77
CA GLY A 434 -4.80 3.08 -11.82
C GLY A 434 -6.28 2.82 -11.50
N ALA A 435 -6.83 3.48 -10.48
CA ALA A 435 -8.25 3.39 -10.14
C ALA A 435 -9.14 4.01 -11.23
N ALA A 436 -8.75 5.18 -11.78
CA ALA A 436 -9.46 5.83 -12.88
C ALA A 436 -9.42 4.97 -14.15
N LEU A 437 -8.26 4.40 -14.50
CA LEU A 437 -8.09 3.49 -15.63
C LEU A 437 -8.95 2.23 -15.50
N ALA A 438 -8.98 1.62 -14.32
CA ALA A 438 -9.83 0.46 -14.06
C ALA A 438 -11.32 0.80 -14.26
N SER A 439 -11.74 1.96 -13.78
CA SER A 439 -13.09 2.49 -13.97
C SER A 439 -13.41 2.72 -15.45
N TYR A 440 -12.46 3.27 -16.20
CA TYR A 440 -12.57 3.47 -17.67
C TYR A 440 -12.71 2.14 -18.42
N ILE A 441 -11.83 1.19 -18.12
CA ILE A 441 -11.83 -0.15 -18.73
C ILE A 441 -13.19 -0.82 -18.53
N PHE A 442 -13.72 -0.77 -17.30
CA PHE A 442 -15.02 -1.40 -16.99
C PHE A 442 -16.16 -0.76 -17.77
N ILE A 443 -16.29 0.58 -17.75
CA ILE A 443 -17.40 1.27 -18.42
C ILE A 443 -17.34 1.12 -19.95
N LYS A 444 -16.14 1.01 -20.51
CA LYS A 444 -15.92 0.79 -21.93
C LYS A 444 -15.91 -0.67 -22.35
N GLN A 445 -15.97 -1.60 -21.40
CA GLN A 445 -15.92 -3.05 -21.64
C GLN A 445 -14.66 -3.47 -22.44
N LEU A 446 -13.52 -2.80 -22.16
CA LEU A 446 -12.26 -3.10 -22.83
C LEU A 446 -11.63 -4.34 -22.22
N LYS A 447 -10.95 -5.13 -23.04
CA LYS A 447 -10.03 -6.15 -22.53
C LYS A 447 -8.72 -5.50 -22.06
N LEU A 448 -8.08 -6.03 -21.01
CA LEU A 448 -6.79 -5.52 -20.54
C LEU A 448 -5.70 -5.51 -21.63
N SER A 449 -5.76 -6.47 -22.56
CA SER A 449 -4.86 -6.54 -23.73
C SER A 449 -5.12 -5.46 -24.78
N GLU A 450 -6.27 -4.81 -24.75
CA GLU A 450 -6.67 -3.74 -25.69
C GLU A 450 -6.36 -2.34 -25.12
N VAL A 451 -5.91 -2.27 -23.88
CA VAL A 451 -5.53 -1.00 -23.23
C VAL A 451 -4.25 -0.47 -23.88
N ASN A 452 -4.43 0.41 -24.84
CA ASN A 452 -3.36 0.96 -25.68
C ASN A 452 -3.03 2.42 -25.29
N ILE A 453 -3.19 2.74 -24.03
CA ILE A 453 -2.75 4.05 -23.51
C ILE A 453 -1.23 4.00 -23.43
N ASN A 454 -0.60 4.76 -24.30
CA ASN A 454 0.85 4.76 -24.45
C ASN A 454 1.47 5.50 -23.27
N LEU A 455 1.76 4.76 -22.19
CA LEU A 455 2.50 5.29 -21.06
C LEU A 455 3.97 5.39 -21.44
N ASN A 456 4.41 6.58 -21.80
CA ASN A 456 5.82 6.86 -22.03
C ASN A 456 6.62 6.66 -20.73
N TYR A 457 7.84 6.20 -20.85
CA TYR A 457 8.80 6.26 -19.76
C TYR A 457 9.29 7.70 -19.61
N ALA A 458 9.18 8.25 -18.40
CA ALA A 458 9.75 9.57 -18.08
C ALA A 458 11.27 9.46 -17.89
N SER A 459 11.71 8.39 -17.22
CA SER A 459 13.13 8.12 -16.97
C SER A 459 13.38 6.62 -16.91
N SER A 460 14.63 6.23 -17.20
CA SER A 460 15.11 4.86 -17.08
C SER A 460 16.57 4.83 -16.62
N TRP A 461 16.89 3.84 -15.79
CA TRP A 461 18.24 3.60 -15.29
C TRP A 461 18.58 2.14 -15.58
N SER A 462 19.77 1.93 -16.13
CA SER A 462 20.31 0.61 -16.43
C SER A 462 21.49 0.29 -15.51
N PRO A 463 21.75 -0.97 -15.18
CA PRO A 463 22.91 -1.37 -14.37
C PRO A 463 24.22 -0.87 -14.96
N ASN A 464 25.10 -0.32 -14.11
CA ASN A 464 26.38 0.26 -14.50
C ASN A 464 27.56 -0.15 -13.59
N VAL A 465 27.37 -1.20 -12.77
CA VAL A 465 28.45 -1.73 -11.91
C VAL A 465 28.77 -3.18 -12.24
N ASP A 466 30.04 -3.54 -12.11
CA ASP A 466 30.52 -4.90 -12.29
C ASP A 466 29.94 -5.84 -11.23
N ALA A 467 29.74 -7.12 -11.61
CA ALA A 467 29.20 -8.13 -10.71
C ALA A 467 30.02 -8.28 -9.41
N GLN A 468 31.36 -8.19 -9.47
CA GLN A 468 32.21 -8.27 -8.29
C GLN A 468 31.97 -7.12 -7.30
N VAL A 469 31.76 -5.91 -7.81
CA VAL A 469 31.43 -4.72 -6.98
C VAL A 469 30.07 -4.89 -6.33
N ARG A 470 29.07 -5.30 -7.12
CA ARG A 470 27.73 -5.57 -6.61
C ARG A 470 27.74 -6.64 -5.52
N ASP A 471 28.41 -7.77 -5.75
CA ASP A 471 28.50 -8.88 -4.79
C ASP A 471 29.19 -8.44 -3.49
N LYS A 472 30.20 -7.58 -3.57
CA LYS A 472 30.82 -6.97 -2.39
C LYS A 472 29.83 -6.11 -1.60
N TYR A 473 29.02 -5.29 -2.27
CA TYR A 473 28.00 -4.46 -1.62
C TYR A 473 26.94 -5.31 -0.92
N LEU A 474 26.41 -6.33 -1.59
CA LEU A 474 25.42 -7.24 -1.02
C LEU A 474 25.97 -8.07 0.14
N ASN A 475 27.20 -8.57 0.05
CA ASN A 475 27.86 -9.28 1.15
C ASN A 475 28.01 -8.40 2.39
N ASN A 476 28.33 -7.12 2.22
CA ASN A 476 28.46 -6.19 3.35
C ASN A 476 27.09 -5.79 3.91
N TRP A 477 26.07 -5.62 3.04
CA TRP A 477 24.68 -5.43 3.47
C TRP A 477 24.19 -6.58 4.34
N ASN A 478 24.39 -7.82 3.92
CA ASN A 478 24.03 -9.00 4.70
C ASN A 478 24.72 -9.03 6.08
N LYS A 479 26.00 -8.62 6.14
CA LYS A 479 26.70 -8.48 7.43
C LYS A 479 26.08 -7.40 8.31
N ALA A 480 25.63 -6.27 7.73
CA ALA A 480 24.96 -5.21 8.46
C ALA A 480 23.60 -5.64 9.02
N ILE A 481 22.79 -6.37 8.22
CA ILE A 481 21.53 -6.97 8.65
C ILE A 481 21.74 -7.88 9.87
N GLU A 482 22.74 -8.77 9.84
CA GLU A 482 23.03 -9.66 10.96
C GLU A 482 23.42 -8.92 12.26
N LYS A 483 23.92 -7.67 12.15
CA LYS A 483 24.23 -6.83 13.34
C LYS A 483 22.98 -6.13 13.89
N ALA A 484 21.92 -5.99 13.11
CA ALA A 484 20.66 -5.38 13.53
C ALA A 484 19.72 -6.38 14.21
N LYS A 485 19.82 -7.67 13.87
CA LYS A 485 18.95 -8.74 14.38
C LYS A 485 19.18 -9.05 15.87
N ASN A 486 18.12 -9.52 16.52
CA ASN A 486 18.16 -9.97 17.93
C ASN A 486 18.76 -8.91 18.87
N TRP A 487 18.40 -7.64 18.68
CA TRP A 487 18.93 -6.54 19.49
C TRP A 487 18.26 -6.44 20.86
N ILE A 488 16.95 -6.80 20.94
CA ILE A 488 16.16 -6.82 22.19
C ILE A 488 15.88 -8.27 22.59
#